data_a0164c956dd36584ee2c7cc4d72f5139
#
_entry.id   a0164c956dd36584ee2c7cc4d72f5139
#
_cell.length_a   1.000
_cell.length_b   1.000
_cell.length_c   1.000
_cell.angle_alpha   90.00
_cell.angle_beta   90.00
_cell.angle_gamma   90.00
#
_symmetry.space_group_name_H-M   'P 1'
#
loop_
_entity.id
_entity.type
_entity.pdbx_description
1 polymer ?
#
loop_
_entity_poly.entity_id
_entity_poly.type
_entity_poly.pdbx_seq_one_letter_code
_entity_poly.pdbx_strand_id
1 'polypeptide(L)'
;MTTLSHPAVAESLPTETLLGWLRDMYLIREFEIRTMQAYQNKKIGGFCHVYIGQEAVAVGCVAATRKNDPLVTAYRDHGHGLARGMDPKYGMAEMFGKLSGCAKGKGGSMHFFDAANSMYGGHGIVGAQTPLGAGLAFATKYEDEVMGGGKSDKVTLCFLGDGAVNQGAFHEAMNLAGLFDLPVIFIVENNGYSMGTAIERGTTMAHDLGAKARANGIDHITIQGMDVMSVYDGMKPFVDQCRENSRPGFVDMQTYRFKGHSMSDPRKYRTKEEEAEYEAQDPIGRLERVLKTQRDVADTDMEAIYDAQKKIVRGSVEFAENAPAPGLDELYKDVYVEPFGPWTGTSLPEMLANDPNYNGGAR
;
A
#
# COMPACT_ATOMS: atom_id res chain seq x y z
N MET A 1 -11.70 -23.06 9.96
CA MET A 1 -10.47 -22.47 9.39
C MET A 1 -10.26 -23.10 8.02
N THR A 2 -10.60 -22.39 6.97
CA THR A 2 -10.27 -22.84 5.61
C THR A 2 -8.99 -22.10 5.23
N THR A 3 -7.85 -22.64 5.61
CA THR A 3 -6.58 -22.31 5.00
C THR A 3 -6.64 -22.83 3.57
N LEU A 4 -6.87 -21.96 2.61
CA LEU A 4 -6.75 -22.30 1.20
C LEU A 4 -5.26 -22.58 0.94
N SER A 5 -4.87 -23.84 1.06
CA SER A 5 -3.60 -24.33 0.53
C SER A 5 -3.82 -24.69 -0.94
N HIS A 6 -3.76 -23.70 -1.84
CA HIS A 6 -3.78 -23.96 -3.27
C HIS A 6 -2.60 -23.28 -3.95
N PRO A 7 -1.45 -23.97 -4.05
CA PRO A 7 -0.39 -23.54 -4.98
C PRO A 7 -0.74 -23.75 -6.46
N ALA A 8 -1.90 -24.31 -6.76
CA ALA A 8 -2.17 -24.91 -8.06
C ALA A 8 -2.28 -23.92 -9.25
N VAL A 9 -2.71 -22.68 -9.04
CA VAL A 9 -2.85 -21.71 -10.14
C VAL A 9 -1.53 -21.04 -10.45
N ALA A 10 -0.83 -20.55 -9.43
CA ALA A 10 0.46 -19.89 -9.59
C ALA A 10 1.53 -20.86 -10.12
N GLU A 11 1.45 -22.14 -9.74
CA GLU A 11 2.32 -23.19 -10.29
C GLU A 11 2.14 -23.40 -11.80
N SER A 12 0.96 -23.14 -12.35
CA SER A 12 0.68 -23.26 -13.78
C SER A 12 1.09 -22.01 -14.59
N LEU A 13 1.46 -20.90 -13.94
CA LEU A 13 1.84 -19.67 -14.61
C LEU A 13 3.18 -19.81 -15.35
N PRO A 14 3.35 -19.06 -16.46
CA PRO A 14 4.65 -19.01 -17.16
C PRO A 14 5.76 -18.52 -16.23
N THR A 15 6.98 -19.06 -16.41
CA THR A 15 8.17 -18.64 -15.69
C THR A 15 8.41 -17.13 -15.77
N GLU A 16 8.13 -16.52 -16.93
CA GLU A 16 8.24 -15.07 -17.15
C GLU A 16 7.35 -14.25 -16.20
N THR A 17 6.15 -14.74 -15.87
CA THR A 17 5.27 -14.10 -14.89
C THR A 17 5.91 -14.09 -13.50
N LEU A 18 6.47 -15.24 -13.08
CA LEU A 18 7.14 -15.35 -11.78
C LEU A 18 8.41 -14.49 -11.72
N LEU A 19 9.17 -14.41 -12.82
CA LEU A 19 10.31 -13.49 -12.94
C LEU A 19 9.87 -12.01 -12.88
N GLY A 20 8.70 -11.69 -13.44
CA GLY A 20 8.08 -10.38 -13.29
C GLY A 20 7.79 -10.04 -11.82
N TRP A 21 7.21 -10.98 -11.06
CA TRP A 21 6.97 -10.80 -9.63
C TRP A 21 8.26 -10.66 -8.83
N LEU A 22 9.28 -11.46 -9.15
CA LEU A 22 10.59 -11.34 -8.52
C LEU A 22 11.22 -9.98 -8.78
N ARG A 23 11.17 -9.49 -10.03
CA ARG A 23 11.62 -8.16 -10.41
C ARG A 23 10.95 -7.07 -9.59
N ASP A 24 9.62 -7.14 -9.44
CA ASP A 24 8.85 -6.13 -8.73
C ASP A 24 9.13 -6.16 -7.21
N MET A 25 9.29 -7.35 -6.61
CA MET A 25 9.73 -7.48 -5.22
C MET A 25 11.16 -6.97 -5.00
N TYR A 26 12.08 -7.22 -5.93
CA TYR A 26 13.45 -6.66 -5.88
C TYR A 26 13.43 -5.13 -5.98
N LEU A 27 12.60 -4.57 -6.86
CA LEU A 27 12.43 -3.13 -7.00
C LEU A 27 11.97 -2.50 -5.67
N ILE A 28 10.93 -3.06 -5.04
CA ILE A 28 10.42 -2.60 -3.75
C ILE A 28 11.51 -2.69 -2.69
N ARG A 29 12.17 -3.84 -2.55
CA ARG A 29 13.23 -4.06 -1.56
C ARG A 29 14.38 -3.07 -1.73
N GLU A 30 14.87 -2.86 -2.93
CA GLU A 30 15.99 -1.94 -3.19
C GLU A 30 15.57 -0.48 -3.00
N PHE A 31 14.36 -0.11 -3.40
CA PHE A 31 13.81 1.22 -3.15
C PHE A 31 13.80 1.54 -1.64
N GLU A 32 13.36 0.59 -0.83
CA GLU A 32 13.31 0.75 0.62
C GLU A 32 14.71 0.78 1.27
N ILE A 33 15.65 -0.01 0.76
CA ILE A 33 17.05 0.03 1.22
C ILE A 33 17.64 1.43 0.95
N ARG A 34 17.41 2.01 -0.23
CA ARG A 34 17.88 3.37 -0.55
C ARG A 34 17.13 4.45 0.24
N THR A 35 15.84 4.25 0.47
CA THR A 35 15.05 5.11 1.37
C THR A 35 15.65 5.13 2.77
N MET A 36 15.99 3.97 3.34
CA MET A 36 16.64 3.89 4.66
C MET A 36 17.98 4.62 4.68
N GLN A 37 18.82 4.46 3.65
CA GLN A 37 20.09 5.16 3.52
C GLN A 37 19.91 6.68 3.41
N ALA A 38 18.94 7.13 2.60
CA ALA A 38 18.63 8.55 2.45
C ALA A 38 18.11 9.16 3.75
N TYR A 39 17.29 8.42 4.51
CA TYR A 39 16.82 8.84 5.83
C TYR A 39 17.96 9.00 6.82
N GLN A 40 18.88 8.02 6.90
CA GLN A 40 20.06 8.09 7.77
C GLN A 40 20.97 9.28 7.41
N ASN A 41 21.05 9.61 6.11
CA ASN A 41 21.78 10.77 5.60
C ASN A 41 21.00 12.09 5.72
N LYS A 42 19.85 12.10 6.43
CA LYS A 42 19.02 13.29 6.68
C LYS A 42 18.48 13.96 5.41
N LYS A 43 18.35 13.20 4.31
CA LYS A 43 17.76 13.68 3.05
C LYS A 43 16.23 13.53 3.03
N ILE A 44 15.69 12.69 3.91
CA ILE A 44 14.27 12.47 4.11
C ILE A 44 13.89 12.99 5.49
N GLY A 45 12.91 13.87 5.54
CA GLY A 45 12.37 14.44 6.78
C GLY A 45 11.09 13.76 7.22
N GLY A 46 10.69 13.98 8.47
CA GLY A 46 9.43 13.46 9.01
C GLY A 46 9.45 11.97 9.31
N PHE A 47 8.25 11.36 9.38
CA PHE A 47 8.11 9.92 9.58
C PHE A 47 8.33 9.16 8.28
N CYS A 48 9.06 8.06 8.37
CA CYS A 48 9.35 7.19 7.23
C CYS A 48 9.03 5.73 7.60
N HIS A 49 8.18 5.08 6.79
CA HIS A 49 7.65 3.75 7.03
C HIS A 49 7.97 2.83 5.85
N VAL A 50 9.04 2.05 5.97
CA VAL A 50 9.47 1.13 4.90
C VAL A 50 8.63 -0.14 4.85
N TYR A 51 8.47 -0.69 3.64
CA TYR A 51 7.61 -1.85 3.36
C TYR A 51 8.34 -3.21 3.43
N ILE A 52 9.62 -3.22 3.81
CA ILE A 52 10.50 -4.41 3.81
C ILE A 52 9.89 -5.58 4.61
N GLY A 53 9.78 -6.73 3.97
CA GLY A 53 9.21 -7.98 4.49
C GLY A 53 7.80 -8.27 3.98
N GLN A 54 7.09 -7.27 3.44
CA GLN A 54 5.70 -7.40 2.99
C GLN A 54 5.57 -7.35 1.45
N GLU A 55 6.66 -7.44 0.70
CA GLU A 55 6.71 -7.27 -0.76
C GLU A 55 5.76 -8.23 -1.49
N ALA A 56 5.65 -9.47 -1.00
CA ALA A 56 4.75 -10.48 -1.56
C ALA A 56 3.27 -10.06 -1.52
N VAL A 57 2.87 -9.33 -0.47
CA VAL A 57 1.50 -8.85 -0.32
C VAL A 57 1.16 -7.85 -1.43
N ALA A 58 1.99 -6.81 -1.58
CA ALA A 58 1.75 -5.79 -2.62
C ALA A 58 1.76 -6.40 -4.02
N VAL A 59 2.81 -7.19 -4.35
CA VAL A 59 2.98 -7.76 -5.69
C VAL A 59 1.89 -8.79 -6.00
N GLY A 60 1.60 -9.72 -5.09
CA GLY A 60 0.59 -10.76 -5.31
C GLY A 60 -0.83 -10.21 -5.40
N CYS A 61 -1.20 -9.23 -4.56
CA CYS A 61 -2.52 -8.59 -4.62
C CYS A 61 -2.69 -7.79 -5.92
N VAL A 62 -1.67 -7.04 -6.34
CA VAL A 62 -1.73 -6.28 -7.60
C VAL A 62 -1.78 -7.21 -8.80
N ALA A 63 -1.01 -8.32 -8.79
CA ALA A 63 -1.04 -9.32 -9.86
C ALA A 63 -2.41 -10.00 -10.01
N ALA A 64 -3.16 -10.14 -8.91
CA ALA A 64 -4.51 -10.73 -8.91
C ALA A 64 -5.60 -9.78 -9.44
N THR A 65 -5.29 -8.51 -9.70
CA THR A 65 -6.24 -7.45 -10.06
C THR A 65 -5.99 -6.86 -11.43
N ARG A 66 -6.92 -6.05 -11.91
CA ARG A 66 -6.76 -5.28 -13.16
C ARG A 66 -6.10 -3.93 -12.87
N LYS A 67 -5.44 -3.37 -13.87
CA LYS A 67 -4.75 -2.07 -13.73
C LYS A 67 -5.70 -0.92 -13.35
N ASN A 68 -6.96 -1.00 -13.75
CA ASN A 68 -7.99 0.01 -13.47
C ASN A 68 -8.82 -0.26 -12.21
N ASP A 69 -8.54 -1.32 -11.47
CA ASP A 69 -9.15 -1.55 -10.15
C ASP A 69 -8.61 -0.52 -9.15
N PRO A 70 -9.45 0.25 -8.46
CA PRO A 70 -8.98 1.25 -7.51
C PRO A 70 -8.20 0.62 -6.35
N LEU A 71 -7.12 1.28 -5.93
CA LEU A 71 -6.34 0.89 -4.77
C LEU A 71 -6.20 2.07 -3.81
N VAL A 72 -6.47 1.84 -2.53
CA VAL A 72 -6.22 2.78 -1.44
C VAL A 72 -5.55 2.04 -0.28
N THR A 73 -4.60 2.69 0.39
CA THR A 73 -3.82 2.05 1.44
C THR A 73 -3.55 2.97 2.63
N ALA A 74 -2.97 2.42 3.67
CA ALA A 74 -2.44 3.15 4.82
C ALA A 74 -1.11 3.85 4.47
N TYR A 75 -0.46 4.40 5.46
CA TYR A 75 0.80 5.18 5.37
C TYR A 75 2.05 4.36 4.99
N ARG A 76 1.95 3.03 4.89
CA ARG A 76 3.05 2.15 4.43
C ARG A 76 2.78 1.76 2.98
N ASP A 77 2.87 2.72 2.09
CA ASP A 77 2.30 2.71 0.75
C ASP A 77 3.32 2.55 -0.39
N HIS A 78 4.62 2.61 -0.09
CA HIS A 78 5.68 2.55 -1.11
C HIS A 78 5.59 1.28 -1.96
N GLY A 79 5.47 0.11 -1.30
CA GLY A 79 5.35 -1.18 -1.99
C GLY A 79 4.14 -1.24 -2.92
N HIS A 80 3.00 -0.73 -2.47
CA HIS A 80 1.78 -0.69 -3.27
C HIS A 80 1.91 0.22 -4.49
N GLY A 81 2.49 1.42 -4.33
CA GLY A 81 2.73 2.35 -5.43
C GLY A 81 3.64 1.74 -6.49
N LEU A 82 4.75 1.15 -6.08
CA LEU A 82 5.72 0.53 -6.98
C LEU A 82 5.13 -0.71 -7.68
N ALA A 83 4.46 -1.60 -6.94
CA ALA A 83 3.78 -2.76 -7.53
C ALA A 83 2.69 -2.35 -8.53
N ARG A 84 2.02 -1.21 -8.29
CA ARG A 84 1.00 -0.67 -9.19
C ARG A 84 1.57 -0.05 -10.46
N GLY A 85 2.88 0.14 -10.53
CA GLY A 85 3.59 0.65 -11.70
C GLY A 85 3.98 2.12 -11.61
N MET A 86 3.96 2.72 -10.43
CA MET A 86 4.55 4.04 -10.20
C MET A 86 6.04 4.02 -10.57
N ASP A 87 6.48 4.99 -11.36
CA ASP A 87 7.90 5.14 -11.64
C ASP A 87 8.65 5.50 -10.34
N PRO A 88 9.66 4.70 -9.92
CA PRO A 88 10.36 4.89 -8.66
C PRO A 88 10.96 6.28 -8.47
N LYS A 89 11.29 6.99 -9.58
CA LYS A 89 11.84 8.35 -9.48
C LYS A 89 10.87 9.35 -8.87
N TYR A 90 9.55 9.20 -9.13
CA TYR A 90 8.54 10.09 -8.55
C TYR A 90 8.28 9.77 -7.08
N GLY A 91 8.31 8.49 -6.71
CA GLY A 91 8.27 8.06 -5.31
C GLY A 91 9.49 8.59 -4.53
N MET A 92 10.71 8.41 -5.07
CA MET A 92 11.93 8.88 -4.40
C MET A 92 11.98 10.41 -4.32
N ALA A 93 11.53 11.13 -5.34
CA ALA A 93 11.43 12.59 -5.30
C ALA A 93 10.45 13.05 -4.23
N GLU A 94 9.34 12.32 -4.03
CA GLU A 94 8.39 12.59 -2.95
C GLU A 94 9.03 12.41 -1.57
N MET A 95 9.77 11.31 -1.39
CA MET A 95 10.53 11.06 -0.15
C MET A 95 11.50 12.19 0.18
N PHE A 96 12.11 12.81 -0.84
CA PHE A 96 13.06 13.93 -0.70
C PHE A 96 12.34 15.30 -0.59
N GLY A 97 11.01 15.34 -0.56
CA GLY A 97 10.22 16.57 -0.49
C GLY A 97 10.39 17.45 -1.73
N LYS A 98 10.45 16.85 -2.93
CA LYS A 98 10.69 17.56 -4.19
C LYS A 98 9.42 17.79 -4.98
N LEU A 99 9.36 18.91 -5.71
CA LEU A 99 8.21 19.28 -6.55
C LEU A 99 7.88 18.20 -7.60
N SER A 100 8.87 17.45 -8.06
CA SER A 100 8.70 16.34 -9.01
C SER A 100 8.18 15.05 -8.36
N GLY A 101 7.92 15.04 -7.06
CA GLY A 101 7.34 13.90 -6.35
C GLY A 101 5.88 13.64 -6.75
N CYS A 102 5.40 12.42 -6.48
CA CYS A 102 4.05 11.98 -6.83
C CYS A 102 2.93 12.79 -6.15
N ALA A 103 3.24 13.46 -5.03
CA ALA A 103 2.38 14.42 -4.34
C ALA A 103 3.04 15.82 -4.24
N LYS A 104 3.91 16.17 -5.21
CA LYS A 104 4.62 17.47 -5.31
C LYS A 104 5.49 17.81 -4.10
N GLY A 105 6.00 16.77 -3.42
CA GLY A 105 6.81 16.93 -2.20
C GLY A 105 6.03 17.30 -0.94
N LYS A 106 4.71 17.25 -0.97
CA LYS A 106 3.82 17.63 0.14
C LYS A 106 3.44 16.43 1.03
N GLY A 107 3.52 15.21 0.49
CA GLY A 107 3.06 13.98 1.13
C GLY A 107 4.14 13.23 1.91
N GLY A 108 5.37 13.25 1.43
CA GLY A 108 6.47 12.47 2.00
C GLY A 108 6.20 10.95 1.95
N SER A 109 6.73 10.21 2.94
CA SER A 109 6.64 8.74 3.00
C SER A 109 5.25 8.16 3.19
N MET A 110 4.23 8.95 3.52
CA MET A 110 2.93 8.43 3.95
C MET A 110 1.78 8.72 2.99
N HIS A 111 2.07 9.40 1.90
CA HIS A 111 1.02 9.92 1.02
C HIS A 111 1.44 9.83 -0.45
N PHE A 112 1.74 8.60 -0.91
CA PHE A 112 1.96 8.34 -2.32
C PHE A 112 0.63 8.28 -3.06
N PHE A 113 0.52 9.01 -4.17
CA PHE A 113 -0.65 9.04 -5.05
C PHE A 113 -0.22 8.81 -6.49
N ASP A 114 -0.94 7.95 -7.21
CA ASP A 114 -0.74 7.74 -8.64
C ASP A 114 -2.08 7.39 -9.32
N ALA A 115 -2.91 8.41 -9.53
CA ALA A 115 -4.23 8.25 -10.11
C ALA A 115 -4.19 7.65 -11.54
N ALA A 116 -3.10 7.87 -12.29
CA ALA A 116 -2.89 7.28 -13.61
C ALA A 116 -2.78 5.75 -13.57
N ASN A 117 -2.31 5.20 -12.44
CA ASN A 117 -2.26 3.79 -12.16
C ASN A 117 -3.36 3.33 -11.16
N SER A 118 -4.44 4.12 -11.00
CA SER A 118 -5.57 3.82 -10.11
C SER A 118 -5.19 3.64 -8.64
N MET A 119 -4.10 4.28 -8.19
CA MET A 119 -3.69 4.35 -6.79
C MET A 119 -4.16 5.68 -6.18
N TYR A 120 -5.14 5.60 -5.30
CA TYR A 120 -5.80 6.75 -4.67
C TYR A 120 -5.25 7.06 -3.28
N GLY A 121 -4.01 6.68 -3.06
CA GLY A 121 -3.15 7.20 -2.03
C GLY A 121 -2.93 6.33 -0.80
N GLY A 122 -1.83 6.67 -0.15
CA GLY A 122 -1.52 6.33 1.22
C GLY A 122 -2.09 7.35 2.19
N HIS A 123 -2.63 6.88 3.31
CA HIS A 123 -3.30 7.73 4.29
C HIS A 123 -2.62 7.61 5.66
N GLY A 124 -2.15 8.76 6.17
CA GLY A 124 -1.45 8.83 7.46
C GLY A 124 -2.34 8.59 8.68
N ILE A 125 -3.62 8.94 8.60
CA ILE A 125 -4.58 8.69 9.68
C ILE A 125 -5.01 7.24 9.66
N VAL A 126 -4.74 6.53 10.75
CA VAL A 126 -5.02 5.08 10.88
C VAL A 126 -6.52 4.79 10.69
N GLY A 127 -6.85 3.96 9.73
CA GLY A 127 -8.24 3.58 9.42
C GLY A 127 -8.98 4.53 8.47
N ALA A 128 -8.45 5.74 8.19
CA ALA A 128 -9.13 6.72 7.32
C ALA A 128 -9.34 6.22 5.89
N GLN A 129 -8.49 5.32 5.40
CA GLN A 129 -8.64 4.74 4.07
C GLN A 129 -9.83 3.80 3.94
N THR A 130 -10.40 3.29 5.05
CA THR A 130 -11.51 2.32 4.98
C THR A 130 -12.80 2.93 4.44
N PRO A 131 -13.29 4.10 4.90
CA PRO A 131 -14.43 4.76 4.27
C PRO A 131 -14.12 5.27 2.86
N LEU A 132 -12.86 5.62 2.57
CA LEU A 132 -12.47 6.00 1.20
C LEU A 132 -12.55 4.80 0.25
N GLY A 133 -12.09 3.61 0.68
CA GLY A 133 -12.23 2.39 -0.09
C GLY A 133 -13.69 2.03 -0.37
N ALA A 134 -14.56 2.11 0.65
CA ALA A 134 -15.99 1.94 0.48
C ALA A 134 -16.58 2.99 -0.48
N GLY A 135 -16.13 4.25 -0.39
CA GLY A 135 -16.56 5.34 -1.28
C GLY A 135 -16.15 5.14 -2.73
N LEU A 136 -14.93 4.66 -3.00
CA LEU A 136 -14.46 4.31 -4.35
C LEU A 136 -15.28 3.17 -4.96
N ALA A 137 -15.60 2.14 -4.16
CA ALA A 137 -16.45 1.04 -4.60
C ALA A 137 -17.90 1.50 -4.83
N PHE A 138 -18.42 2.40 -3.98
CA PHE A 138 -19.73 3.01 -4.18
C PHE A 138 -19.77 3.81 -5.47
N ALA A 139 -18.75 4.63 -5.75
CA ALA A 139 -18.65 5.39 -6.99
C ALA A 139 -18.65 4.46 -8.21
N THR A 140 -17.86 3.37 -8.19
CA THR A 140 -17.86 2.36 -9.25
C THR A 140 -19.26 1.78 -9.49
N LYS A 141 -19.91 1.32 -8.43
CA LYS A 141 -21.25 0.74 -8.53
C LYS A 141 -22.29 1.76 -9.03
N TYR A 142 -22.21 2.99 -8.55
CA TYR A 142 -23.10 4.07 -8.97
C TYR A 142 -22.90 4.44 -10.45
N GLU A 143 -21.65 4.49 -10.93
CA GLU A 143 -21.33 4.69 -12.36
C GLU A 143 -21.93 3.56 -13.21
N ASP A 144 -21.76 2.30 -12.77
CA ASP A 144 -22.20 1.12 -13.49
C ASP A 144 -23.74 0.98 -13.53
N GLU A 145 -24.43 1.23 -12.42
CA GLU A 145 -25.86 0.96 -12.29
C GLU A 145 -26.77 2.17 -12.58
N VAL A 146 -26.29 3.39 -12.31
CA VAL A 146 -27.13 4.60 -12.33
C VAL A 146 -26.77 5.54 -13.48
N MET A 147 -25.46 5.75 -13.73
CA MET A 147 -25.03 6.72 -14.74
C MET A 147 -25.02 6.16 -16.16
N GLY A 148 -25.27 4.87 -16.35
CA GLY A 148 -25.43 4.24 -17.66
C GLY A 148 -24.14 4.11 -18.47
N GLY A 149 -22.97 4.20 -17.82
CA GLY A 149 -21.65 4.06 -18.44
C GLY A 149 -21.27 2.63 -18.87
N GLY A 150 -22.16 1.65 -18.65
CA GLY A 150 -21.87 0.23 -18.83
C GLY A 150 -21.20 -0.37 -17.59
N LYS A 151 -21.06 -1.69 -17.56
CA LYS A 151 -20.47 -2.40 -16.42
C LYS A 151 -18.95 -2.33 -16.47
N SER A 152 -18.32 -1.56 -15.57
CA SER A 152 -16.86 -1.43 -15.48
C SER A 152 -16.23 -2.62 -14.76
N ASP A 153 -16.99 -3.31 -13.93
CA ASP A 153 -16.56 -4.48 -13.12
C ASP A 153 -15.32 -4.21 -12.25
N LYS A 154 -15.10 -2.97 -11.84
CA LYS A 154 -13.94 -2.65 -10.98
C LYS A 154 -14.16 -3.18 -9.56
N VAL A 155 -13.07 -3.64 -8.95
CA VAL A 155 -13.02 -4.04 -7.54
C VAL A 155 -12.02 -3.15 -6.82
N THR A 156 -12.45 -2.50 -5.75
CA THR A 156 -11.57 -1.65 -4.95
C THR A 156 -10.75 -2.48 -3.97
N LEU A 157 -9.43 -2.32 -3.97
CA LEU A 157 -8.53 -2.85 -2.94
C LEU A 157 -8.33 -1.80 -1.85
N CYS A 158 -8.66 -2.12 -0.62
CA CYS A 158 -8.50 -1.25 0.54
C CYS A 158 -7.56 -1.91 1.57
N PHE A 159 -6.29 -1.50 1.59
CA PHE A 159 -5.30 -2.04 2.52
C PHE A 159 -5.31 -1.31 3.86
N LEU A 160 -5.16 -2.06 4.94
CA LEU A 160 -5.11 -1.53 6.30
C LEU A 160 -4.24 -2.43 7.18
N GLY A 161 -3.66 -1.87 8.24
CA GLY A 161 -2.92 -2.67 9.24
C GLY A 161 -3.86 -3.31 10.27
N ASP A 162 -3.37 -4.31 10.97
CA ASP A 162 -4.06 -5.05 12.04
C ASP A 162 -4.58 -4.16 13.17
N GLY A 163 -3.90 -3.05 13.50
CA GLY A 163 -4.41 -2.09 14.48
C GLY A 163 -5.58 -1.25 13.98
N ALA A 164 -5.71 -1.05 12.68
CA ALA A 164 -6.76 -0.23 12.10
C ALA A 164 -8.16 -0.87 12.20
N VAL A 165 -8.24 -2.19 12.35
CA VAL A 165 -9.51 -2.93 12.49
C VAL A 165 -10.30 -2.59 13.77
N ASN A 166 -9.71 -1.79 14.66
CA ASN A 166 -10.36 -1.33 15.89
C ASN A 166 -10.91 0.11 15.80
N GLN A 167 -10.68 0.78 14.67
CA GLN A 167 -11.23 2.12 14.43
C GLN A 167 -12.73 2.04 14.14
N GLY A 168 -13.52 3.00 14.69
CA GLY A 168 -14.96 3.08 14.40
C GLY A 168 -15.25 3.19 12.91
N ALA A 169 -14.49 4.01 12.18
CA ALA A 169 -14.61 4.19 10.73
C ALA A 169 -14.49 2.87 9.94
N PHE A 170 -13.65 1.92 10.39
CA PHE A 170 -13.57 0.59 9.79
C PHE A 170 -14.90 -0.17 9.91
N HIS A 171 -15.49 -0.20 11.09
CA HIS A 171 -16.75 -0.90 11.33
C HIS A 171 -17.92 -0.27 10.58
N GLU A 172 -17.97 1.07 10.51
CA GLU A 172 -18.97 1.80 9.72
C GLU A 172 -18.80 1.52 8.21
N ALA A 173 -17.57 1.54 7.71
CA ALA A 173 -17.28 1.23 6.29
C ALA A 173 -17.66 -0.21 5.94
N MET A 174 -17.36 -1.19 6.82
CA MET A 174 -17.76 -2.58 6.64
C MET A 174 -19.29 -2.74 6.59
N ASN A 175 -20.00 -2.08 7.49
CA ASN A 175 -21.47 -2.09 7.49
C ASN A 175 -22.05 -1.51 6.20
N LEU A 176 -21.54 -0.35 5.75
CA LEU A 176 -21.97 0.26 4.49
C LEU A 176 -21.65 -0.64 3.28
N ALA A 177 -20.45 -1.24 3.26
CA ALA A 177 -20.05 -2.14 2.19
C ALA A 177 -20.97 -3.36 2.09
N GLY A 178 -21.30 -3.99 3.23
CA GLY A 178 -22.24 -5.11 3.28
C GLY A 178 -23.67 -4.71 2.91
N LEU A 179 -24.14 -3.56 3.41
CA LEU A 179 -25.49 -3.05 3.17
C LEU A 179 -25.77 -2.72 1.69
N PHE A 180 -24.77 -2.13 1.02
CA PHE A 180 -24.89 -1.68 -0.37
C PHE A 180 -24.25 -2.65 -1.37
N ASP A 181 -23.80 -3.81 -0.94
CA ASP A 181 -23.14 -4.80 -1.81
C ASP A 181 -22.00 -4.17 -2.63
N LEU A 182 -21.10 -3.46 -1.96
CA LEU A 182 -20.02 -2.73 -2.62
C LEU A 182 -18.87 -3.66 -3.03
N PRO A 183 -18.34 -3.56 -4.26
CA PRO A 183 -17.21 -4.36 -4.72
C PRO A 183 -15.89 -3.83 -4.14
N VAL A 184 -15.68 -3.99 -2.85
CA VAL A 184 -14.47 -3.62 -2.10
C VAL A 184 -13.91 -4.81 -1.34
N ILE A 185 -12.60 -5.00 -1.38
CA ILE A 185 -11.91 -5.98 -0.54
C ILE A 185 -11.07 -5.23 0.49
N PHE A 186 -11.42 -5.41 1.76
CA PHE A 186 -10.62 -4.94 2.89
C PHE A 186 -9.50 -5.94 3.17
N ILE A 187 -8.25 -5.55 2.93
CA ILE A 187 -7.08 -6.41 3.07
C ILE A 187 -6.29 -5.96 4.29
N VAL A 188 -6.34 -6.74 5.35
CA VAL A 188 -5.58 -6.48 6.58
C VAL A 188 -4.18 -7.02 6.41
N GLU A 189 -3.18 -6.14 6.31
CA GLU A 189 -1.77 -6.50 6.41
C GLU A 189 -1.44 -6.79 7.88
N ASN A 190 -1.78 -8.02 8.29
CA ASN A 190 -1.63 -8.48 9.66
C ASN A 190 -0.18 -8.87 9.91
N ASN A 191 0.61 -7.91 10.37
CA ASN A 191 2.01 -8.13 10.74
C ASN A 191 2.21 -8.33 12.25
N GLY A 192 1.12 -8.53 13.00
CA GLY A 192 1.11 -8.85 14.42
C GLY A 192 1.34 -7.67 15.36
N TYR A 193 1.61 -6.46 14.84
CA TYR A 193 1.99 -5.34 15.67
C TYR A 193 1.42 -4.00 15.19
N SER A 194 0.63 -3.36 16.04
CA SER A 194 0.27 -1.94 15.94
C SER A 194 1.32 -1.08 16.63
N MET A 195 2.22 -0.46 15.87
CA MET A 195 3.46 0.12 16.40
C MET A 195 4.23 -0.95 17.19
N GLY A 196 4.30 -0.85 18.51
CA GLY A 196 4.90 -1.82 19.41
C GLY A 196 3.89 -2.64 20.23
N THR A 197 2.59 -2.50 19.97
CA THR A 197 1.55 -3.28 20.66
C THR A 197 1.23 -4.54 19.87
N ALA A 198 1.51 -5.71 20.46
CA ALA A 198 1.14 -6.99 19.87
C ALA A 198 -0.39 -7.08 19.68
N ILE A 199 -0.82 -7.76 18.62
CA ILE A 199 -2.23 -7.81 18.22
C ILE A 199 -3.11 -8.38 19.33
N GLU A 200 -2.63 -9.36 20.11
CA GLU A 200 -3.35 -9.98 21.21
C GLU A 200 -3.66 -9.02 22.36
N ARG A 201 -2.86 -7.95 22.48
CA ARG A 201 -3.04 -6.90 23.49
C ARG A 201 -3.95 -5.76 23.04
N GLY A 202 -4.14 -5.63 21.72
CA GLY A 202 -4.83 -4.49 21.13
C GLY A 202 -6.17 -4.84 20.48
N THR A 203 -6.42 -6.11 20.16
CA THR A 203 -7.55 -6.51 19.33
C THR A 203 -8.28 -7.70 19.91
N THR A 204 -9.59 -7.59 20.11
CA THR A 204 -10.45 -8.75 20.39
C THR A 204 -10.49 -9.63 19.13
N MET A 205 -10.55 -10.95 19.30
CA MET A 205 -10.51 -11.92 18.20
C MET A 205 -9.20 -11.84 17.39
N ALA A 206 -8.07 -11.58 18.06
CA ALA A 206 -6.76 -11.44 17.42
C ALA A 206 -6.37 -12.61 16.51
N HIS A 207 -6.82 -13.82 16.82
CA HIS A 207 -6.57 -15.02 16.04
C HIS A 207 -7.68 -15.38 15.04
N ASP A 208 -8.70 -14.52 14.93
CA ASP A 208 -9.82 -14.69 13.98
C ASP A 208 -10.38 -13.31 13.60
N LEU A 209 -9.62 -12.54 12.87
CA LEU A 209 -10.07 -11.23 12.37
C LEU A 209 -11.27 -11.34 11.42
N GLY A 210 -11.44 -12.50 10.78
CA GLY A 210 -12.62 -12.82 9.96
C GLY A 210 -13.95 -12.75 10.73
N ALA A 211 -13.93 -12.86 12.07
CA ALA A 211 -15.13 -12.66 12.88
C ALA A 211 -15.75 -11.27 12.71
N LYS A 212 -14.92 -10.24 12.47
CA LYS A 212 -15.38 -8.87 12.20
C LYS A 212 -16.11 -8.77 10.86
N ALA A 213 -15.65 -9.51 9.85
CA ALA A 213 -16.32 -9.60 8.55
C ALA A 213 -17.65 -10.34 8.65
N ARG A 214 -17.65 -11.50 9.31
CA ARG A 214 -18.87 -12.31 9.52
C ARG A 214 -19.97 -11.53 10.25
N ALA A 215 -19.61 -10.66 11.19
CA ALA A 215 -20.56 -9.79 11.89
C ALA A 215 -21.30 -8.81 10.96
N ASN A 216 -20.75 -8.53 9.79
CA ASN A 216 -21.33 -7.68 8.74
C ASN A 216 -21.83 -8.47 7.52
N GLY A 217 -21.88 -9.79 7.58
CA GLY A 217 -22.30 -10.64 6.46
C GLY A 217 -21.34 -10.61 5.27
N ILE A 218 -20.04 -10.36 5.52
CA ILE A 218 -19.01 -10.25 4.51
C ILE A 218 -18.18 -11.52 4.46
N ASP A 219 -17.95 -12.04 3.24
CA ASP A 219 -17.08 -13.19 3.01
C ASP A 219 -15.63 -12.86 3.37
N HIS A 220 -14.91 -13.84 3.92
CA HIS A 220 -13.54 -13.65 4.37
C HIS A 220 -12.66 -14.85 4.09
N ILE A 221 -11.38 -14.58 3.90
CA ILE A 221 -10.31 -15.58 3.79
C ILE A 221 -9.09 -15.15 4.59
N THR A 222 -8.27 -16.13 4.95
CA THR A 222 -6.93 -15.90 5.54
C THR A 222 -5.88 -16.40 4.56
N ILE A 223 -4.87 -15.58 4.28
CA ILE A 223 -3.80 -15.88 3.31
C ILE A 223 -2.43 -15.73 3.98
N GLN A 224 -1.49 -16.62 3.62
CA GLN A 224 -0.08 -16.51 4.01
C GLN A 224 0.60 -15.46 3.13
N GLY A 225 0.83 -14.27 3.68
CA GLY A 225 1.37 -13.11 2.99
C GLY A 225 2.89 -13.09 2.81
N MET A 226 3.63 -14.10 3.35
CA MET A 226 5.08 -14.24 3.15
C MET A 226 5.44 -15.06 1.92
N ASP A 227 4.48 -15.28 1.00
CA ASP A 227 4.66 -16.06 -0.22
C ASP A 227 3.79 -15.47 -1.32
N VAL A 228 4.41 -14.90 -2.36
CA VAL A 228 3.70 -14.22 -3.45
C VAL A 228 2.78 -15.16 -4.24
N MET A 229 3.14 -16.43 -4.37
CA MET A 229 2.31 -17.42 -5.05
C MET A 229 1.05 -17.71 -4.22
N SER A 230 1.18 -17.90 -2.92
CA SER A 230 0.04 -18.06 -2.00
C SER A 230 -0.86 -16.82 -1.97
N VAL A 231 -0.27 -15.61 -2.02
CA VAL A 231 -1.04 -14.37 -2.11
C VAL A 231 -1.85 -14.33 -3.40
N TYR A 232 -1.22 -14.60 -4.53
CA TYR A 232 -1.92 -14.61 -5.82
C TYR A 232 -3.04 -15.66 -5.86
N ASP A 233 -2.76 -16.88 -5.44
CA ASP A 233 -3.73 -18.01 -5.45
C ASP A 233 -4.94 -17.77 -4.57
N GLY A 234 -4.75 -17.12 -3.42
CA GLY A 234 -5.87 -16.74 -2.56
C GLY A 234 -6.63 -15.54 -3.08
N MET A 235 -5.91 -14.51 -3.54
CA MET A 235 -6.52 -13.25 -3.98
C MET A 235 -7.26 -13.38 -5.32
N LYS A 236 -6.69 -14.11 -6.30
CA LYS A 236 -7.26 -14.14 -7.66
C LYS A 236 -8.69 -14.63 -7.70
N PRO A 237 -9.04 -15.83 -7.15
CA PRO A 237 -10.43 -16.30 -7.14
C PRO A 237 -11.33 -15.42 -6.26
N PHE A 238 -10.80 -14.84 -5.18
CA PHE A 238 -11.57 -14.00 -4.27
C PHE A 238 -11.93 -12.65 -4.90
N VAL A 239 -11.01 -12.05 -5.65
CA VAL A 239 -11.26 -10.85 -6.45
C VAL A 239 -12.29 -11.13 -7.55
N ASP A 240 -12.17 -12.26 -8.23
CA ASP A 240 -13.12 -12.65 -9.28
C ASP A 240 -14.53 -12.84 -8.69
N GLN A 241 -14.67 -13.52 -7.56
CA GLN A 241 -15.93 -13.67 -6.84
C GLN A 241 -16.54 -12.33 -6.44
N CYS A 242 -15.73 -11.42 -5.88
CA CYS A 242 -16.15 -10.07 -5.50
C CYS A 242 -16.66 -9.29 -6.72
N ARG A 243 -15.97 -9.42 -7.85
CA ARG A 243 -16.30 -8.79 -9.13
C ARG A 243 -17.60 -9.30 -9.73
N GLU A 244 -17.75 -10.63 -9.79
CA GLU A 244 -18.92 -11.30 -10.38
C GLU A 244 -20.21 -11.01 -9.59
N ASN A 245 -20.10 -11.05 -8.27
CA ASN A 245 -21.25 -10.92 -7.38
C ASN A 245 -21.51 -9.48 -6.92
N SER A 246 -20.62 -8.53 -7.24
CA SER A 246 -20.66 -7.16 -6.68
C SER A 246 -20.82 -7.18 -5.15
N ARG A 247 -19.97 -7.93 -4.44
CA ARG A 247 -20.04 -8.13 -3.00
C ARG A 247 -18.72 -7.74 -2.34
N PRO A 248 -18.73 -7.19 -1.11
CA PRO A 248 -17.50 -6.92 -0.38
C PRO A 248 -16.81 -8.20 0.08
N GLY A 249 -15.49 -8.10 0.25
CA GLY A 249 -14.66 -9.15 0.80
C GLY A 249 -13.74 -8.66 1.91
N PHE A 250 -13.26 -9.59 2.72
CA PHE A 250 -12.28 -9.32 3.77
C PHE A 250 -11.16 -10.35 3.72
N VAL A 251 -9.91 -9.88 3.80
CA VAL A 251 -8.73 -10.73 3.79
C VAL A 251 -7.88 -10.46 5.04
N ASP A 252 -7.63 -11.50 5.84
CA ASP A 252 -6.58 -11.51 6.86
C ASP A 252 -5.28 -11.98 6.20
N MET A 253 -4.43 -11.03 5.78
CA MET A 253 -3.17 -11.28 5.11
C MET A 253 -2.05 -11.38 6.16
N GLN A 254 -1.69 -12.59 6.54
CA GLN A 254 -0.67 -12.84 7.56
C GLN A 254 0.72 -12.58 6.99
N THR A 255 1.37 -11.54 7.46
CA THR A 255 2.66 -11.07 6.96
C THR A 255 3.57 -10.61 8.11
N TYR A 256 4.76 -10.10 7.78
CA TYR A 256 5.67 -9.57 8.78
C TYR A 256 6.53 -8.43 8.21
N ARG A 257 6.68 -7.34 8.96
CA ARG A 257 7.63 -6.28 8.60
C ARG A 257 9.00 -6.55 9.24
N PHE A 258 10.07 -6.62 8.45
CA PHE A 258 11.42 -6.89 8.96
C PHE A 258 12.06 -5.70 9.68
N LYS A 259 11.52 -4.51 9.48
CA LYS A 259 11.99 -3.29 10.15
C LYS A 259 11.01 -2.84 11.23
N GLY A 260 11.38 -1.84 12.01
CA GLY A 260 10.49 -1.25 12.99
C GLY A 260 9.23 -0.64 12.37
N HIS A 261 8.37 -0.12 13.21
CA HIS A 261 7.15 0.58 12.76
C HIS A 261 7.50 1.74 11.83
N SER A 262 8.45 2.54 12.22
CA SER A 262 9.06 3.61 11.41
C SER A 262 10.58 3.55 11.51
N MET A 263 11.28 4.38 10.76
CA MET A 263 12.76 4.44 10.80
C MET A 263 13.33 4.84 12.16
N SER A 264 12.54 5.49 13.01
CA SER A 264 12.93 5.88 14.38
C SER A 264 12.60 4.82 15.45
N ASP A 265 11.92 3.72 15.07
CA ASP A 265 11.52 2.68 16.00
C ASP A 265 12.67 1.72 16.34
N PRO A 266 13.08 1.63 17.62
CA PRO A 266 14.19 0.76 18.06
C PRO A 266 13.82 -0.73 18.18
N ARG A 267 12.59 -1.15 17.89
CA ARG A 267 12.11 -2.55 17.90
C ARG A 267 12.25 -3.30 19.22
N LYS A 268 12.25 -2.62 20.37
CA LYS A 268 12.45 -3.24 21.67
C LYS A 268 11.34 -4.22 22.12
N TYR A 269 10.25 -4.27 21.40
CA TYR A 269 9.09 -5.12 21.67
C TYR A 269 9.15 -6.49 20.97
N ARG A 270 10.17 -6.74 20.13
CA ARG A 270 10.41 -7.98 19.41
C ARG A 270 11.65 -8.68 19.96
N THR A 271 11.63 -10.02 19.91
CA THR A 271 12.84 -10.82 20.23
C THR A 271 13.67 -11.04 18.95
N LYS A 272 14.94 -11.33 19.11
CA LYS A 272 15.83 -11.67 17.99
C LYS A 272 15.45 -13.00 17.36
N GLU A 273 14.95 -13.91 18.18
CA GLU A 273 14.49 -15.24 17.75
C GLU A 273 13.28 -15.10 16.83
N GLU A 274 12.28 -14.28 17.19
CA GLU A 274 11.13 -13.97 16.36
C GLU A 274 11.56 -13.33 15.03
N GLU A 275 12.42 -12.31 15.08
CA GLU A 275 12.92 -11.66 13.85
C GLU A 275 13.63 -12.67 12.93
N ALA A 276 14.48 -13.55 13.47
CA ALA A 276 15.19 -14.56 12.68
C ALA A 276 14.25 -15.63 12.07
N GLU A 277 13.20 -16.02 12.78
CA GLU A 277 12.19 -16.95 12.29
C GLU A 277 11.47 -16.40 11.05
N TYR A 278 11.08 -15.13 11.09
CA TYR A 278 10.42 -14.49 9.95
C TYR A 278 11.40 -14.13 8.82
N GLU A 279 12.63 -13.72 9.13
CA GLU A 279 13.66 -13.47 8.10
C GLU A 279 14.02 -14.76 7.33
N ALA A 280 13.95 -15.93 7.96
CA ALA A 280 14.11 -17.23 7.28
C ALA A 280 12.97 -17.51 6.27
N GLN A 281 11.86 -16.81 6.38
CA GLN A 281 10.70 -16.89 5.50
C GLN A 281 10.64 -15.74 4.48
N ASP A 282 11.76 -15.06 4.20
CA ASP A 282 11.82 -13.92 3.26
C ASP A 282 11.09 -14.26 1.96
N PRO A 283 10.06 -13.46 1.58
CA PRO A 283 9.24 -13.73 0.40
C PRO A 283 10.04 -13.74 -0.90
N ILE A 284 11.10 -12.93 -0.99
CA ILE A 284 12.00 -12.91 -2.14
C ILE A 284 12.74 -14.24 -2.24
N GLY A 285 13.41 -14.66 -1.16
CA GLY A 285 14.17 -15.90 -1.15
C GLY A 285 13.29 -17.16 -1.34
N ARG A 286 11.99 -17.08 -1.00
CA ARG A 286 11.03 -18.15 -1.30
C ARG A 286 10.79 -18.28 -2.80
N LEU A 287 10.54 -17.17 -3.50
CA LEU A 287 10.29 -17.18 -4.94
C LEU A 287 11.58 -17.54 -5.72
N GLU A 288 12.75 -17.03 -5.31
CA GLU A 288 14.06 -17.42 -5.89
C GLU A 288 14.25 -18.94 -5.83
N ARG A 289 13.93 -19.56 -4.69
CA ARG A 289 14.03 -21.02 -4.51
C ARG A 289 13.11 -21.76 -5.47
N VAL A 290 11.86 -21.33 -5.63
CA VAL A 290 10.91 -21.92 -6.59
C VAL A 290 11.43 -21.79 -8.02
N LEU A 291 11.88 -20.61 -8.42
CA LEU A 291 12.43 -20.35 -9.75
C LEU A 291 13.64 -21.25 -10.05
N LYS A 292 14.54 -21.39 -9.09
CA LYS A 292 15.73 -22.23 -9.22
C LYS A 292 15.39 -23.73 -9.27
N THR A 293 14.56 -24.22 -8.36
CA THR A 293 14.35 -25.67 -8.17
C THR A 293 13.24 -26.25 -9.02
N GLN A 294 12.26 -25.44 -9.45
CA GLN A 294 11.09 -25.91 -10.19
C GLN A 294 10.98 -25.33 -11.61
N ARG A 295 11.77 -24.30 -11.91
CA ARG A 295 11.73 -23.60 -13.22
C ARG A 295 13.10 -23.56 -13.91
N ASP A 296 14.13 -24.15 -13.33
CA ASP A 296 15.50 -24.22 -13.86
C ASP A 296 16.10 -22.85 -14.19
N VAL A 297 15.70 -21.78 -13.47
CA VAL A 297 16.24 -20.44 -13.62
C VAL A 297 17.61 -20.36 -12.95
N ALA A 298 18.62 -19.90 -13.67
CA ALA A 298 19.98 -19.76 -13.15
C ALA A 298 20.09 -18.58 -12.15
N ASP A 299 20.95 -18.73 -11.14
CA ASP A 299 21.24 -17.66 -10.18
C ASP A 299 21.69 -16.38 -10.88
N THR A 300 22.51 -16.51 -11.96
CA THR A 300 23.00 -15.39 -12.78
C THR A 300 21.87 -14.59 -13.43
N ASP A 301 20.76 -15.22 -13.81
CA ASP A 301 19.63 -14.53 -14.42
C ASP A 301 18.87 -13.72 -13.37
N MET A 302 18.69 -14.27 -12.18
CA MET A 302 18.07 -13.56 -11.05
C MET A 302 18.95 -12.41 -10.57
N GLU A 303 20.27 -12.60 -10.48
CA GLU A 303 21.23 -11.53 -10.16
C GLU A 303 21.19 -10.40 -11.18
N ALA A 304 21.09 -10.70 -12.47
CA ALA A 304 20.97 -9.70 -13.53
C ALA A 304 19.68 -8.86 -13.38
N ILE A 305 18.55 -9.51 -13.01
CA ILE A 305 17.30 -8.80 -12.70
C ILE A 305 17.50 -7.88 -11.51
N TYR A 306 18.11 -8.37 -10.43
CA TYR A 306 18.36 -7.57 -9.23
C TYR A 306 19.25 -6.35 -9.50
N ASP A 307 20.34 -6.55 -10.26
CA ASP A 307 21.26 -5.46 -10.63
C ASP A 307 20.59 -4.41 -11.51
N ALA A 308 19.66 -4.83 -12.38
CA ALA A 308 18.85 -3.90 -13.16
C ALA A 308 17.96 -3.03 -12.22
N GLN A 309 17.32 -3.62 -11.20
CA GLN A 309 16.51 -2.86 -10.24
C GLN A 309 17.37 -1.89 -9.39
N LYS A 310 18.55 -2.33 -8.96
CA LYS A 310 19.52 -1.43 -8.29
C LYS A 310 19.87 -0.22 -9.13
N LYS A 311 20.08 -0.41 -10.44
CA LYS A 311 20.38 0.69 -11.35
C LYS A 311 19.23 1.66 -11.48
N ILE A 312 17.99 1.14 -11.60
CA ILE A 312 16.77 1.95 -11.67
C ILE A 312 16.62 2.80 -10.40
N VAL A 313 16.72 2.17 -9.23
CA VAL A 313 16.56 2.90 -7.95
C VAL A 313 17.68 3.89 -7.70
N ARG A 314 18.93 3.57 -8.12
CA ARG A 314 20.03 4.54 -8.06
C ARG A 314 19.71 5.79 -8.89
N GLY A 315 19.24 5.60 -10.14
CA GLY A 315 18.81 6.71 -10.99
C GLY A 315 17.65 7.51 -10.37
N SER A 316 16.78 6.85 -9.61
CA SER A 316 15.68 7.53 -8.88
C SER A 316 16.20 8.43 -7.77
N VAL A 317 17.24 8.00 -7.05
CA VAL A 317 17.91 8.83 -6.03
C VAL A 317 18.60 10.05 -6.69
N GLU A 318 19.34 9.83 -7.78
CA GLU A 318 19.99 10.91 -8.52
C GLU A 318 18.98 11.93 -9.07
N PHE A 319 17.85 11.45 -9.59
CA PHE A 319 16.73 12.31 -10.02
C PHE A 319 16.19 13.15 -8.86
N ALA A 320 15.92 12.52 -7.70
CA ALA A 320 15.40 13.20 -6.53
C ALA A 320 16.39 14.25 -5.98
N GLU A 321 17.68 13.97 -5.98
CA GLU A 321 18.73 14.92 -5.53
C GLU A 321 18.75 16.18 -6.39
N ASN A 322 18.58 16.05 -7.69
CA ASN A 322 18.65 17.16 -8.65
C ASN A 322 17.29 17.87 -8.85
N ALA A 323 16.20 17.33 -8.36
CA ALA A 323 14.88 17.92 -8.51
C ALA A 323 14.70 19.16 -7.62
N PRO A 324 13.94 20.19 -8.08
CA PRO A 324 13.69 21.40 -7.30
C PRO A 324 12.80 21.11 -6.07
N ALA A 325 13.00 21.87 -5.01
CA ALA A 325 12.05 21.92 -3.89
C ALA A 325 10.78 22.68 -4.32
N PRO A 326 9.60 22.38 -3.73
CA PRO A 326 8.40 23.19 -3.95
C PRO A 326 8.61 24.62 -3.47
N GLY A 327 8.09 25.58 -4.23
CA GLY A 327 8.08 26.98 -3.82
C GLY A 327 7.00 27.27 -2.77
N LEU A 328 7.05 28.45 -2.14
CA LEU A 328 6.04 28.84 -1.14
C LEU A 328 4.62 28.94 -1.72
N ASP A 329 4.51 29.21 -3.01
CA ASP A 329 3.23 29.24 -3.74
C ASP A 329 2.53 27.88 -3.77
N GLU A 330 3.30 26.77 -3.66
CA GLU A 330 2.73 25.42 -3.61
C GLU A 330 1.99 25.11 -2.29
N LEU A 331 2.20 25.91 -1.24
CA LEU A 331 1.53 25.71 0.06
C LEU A 331 0.01 25.75 -0.04
N TYR A 332 -0.51 26.59 -0.93
CA TYR A 332 -1.94 26.86 -1.09
C TYR A 332 -2.57 26.15 -2.30
N LYS A 333 -1.76 25.51 -3.15
CA LYS A 333 -2.26 24.75 -4.30
C LYS A 333 -2.73 23.35 -3.88
N ASP A 334 -3.66 22.79 -4.64
CA ASP A 334 -4.21 21.44 -4.46
C ASP A 334 -4.96 21.24 -3.13
N VAL A 335 -5.39 22.31 -2.45
CA VAL A 335 -6.23 22.23 -1.25
C VAL A 335 -7.69 22.02 -1.64
N TYR A 336 -8.17 22.77 -2.64
CA TYR A 336 -9.49 22.64 -3.24
C TYR A 336 -9.38 22.69 -4.76
N VAL A 337 -10.31 22.04 -5.46
CA VAL A 337 -10.40 22.09 -6.93
C VAL A 337 -10.81 23.49 -7.37
N GLU A 338 -11.76 24.10 -6.64
CA GLU A 338 -12.26 25.45 -6.86
C GLU A 338 -12.21 26.24 -5.56
N PRO A 339 -12.19 27.59 -5.63
CA PRO A 339 -12.31 28.45 -4.46
C PRO A 339 -13.58 28.10 -3.66
N PHE A 340 -13.46 27.88 -2.37
CA PHE A 340 -14.56 27.49 -1.51
C PHE A 340 -14.66 28.39 -0.27
N GLY A 341 -15.85 28.98 -0.04
CA GLY A 341 -16.12 29.84 1.11
C GLY A 341 -15.23 31.09 1.15
N PRO A 342 -14.80 31.54 2.32
CA PRO A 342 -13.90 32.69 2.47
C PRO A 342 -12.45 32.34 2.09
N TRP A 343 -12.17 31.08 1.76
CA TRP A 343 -10.86 30.55 1.42
C TRP A 343 -10.78 30.19 -0.06
N THR A 344 -9.94 30.87 -0.80
CA THR A 344 -9.83 30.68 -2.27
C THR A 344 -8.76 29.67 -2.68
N GLY A 345 -8.10 29.01 -1.74
CA GLY A 345 -7.04 28.03 -2.00
C GLY A 345 -5.72 28.61 -2.52
N THR A 346 -5.75 29.82 -3.08
CA THR A 346 -4.59 30.49 -3.67
C THR A 346 -4.26 31.86 -3.05
N SER A 347 -5.15 32.36 -2.18
CA SER A 347 -5.00 33.64 -1.49
C SER A 347 -5.03 33.45 0.01
N LEU A 348 -4.34 34.30 0.72
CA LEU A 348 -4.47 34.40 2.18
C LEU A 348 -5.93 34.63 2.55
N PRO A 349 -6.46 33.94 3.59
CA PRO A 349 -7.74 34.30 4.15
C PRO A 349 -7.79 35.78 4.50
N GLU A 350 -8.88 36.44 4.20
CA GLU A 350 -9.04 37.88 4.46
C GLU A 350 -8.74 38.23 5.93
N MET A 351 -9.09 37.32 6.87
CA MET A 351 -8.78 37.48 8.28
C MET A 351 -7.27 37.51 8.58
N LEU A 352 -6.44 36.76 7.84
CA LEU A 352 -5.00 36.78 7.98
C LEU A 352 -4.34 37.90 7.18
N ALA A 353 -4.92 38.27 6.01
CA ALA A 353 -4.47 39.39 5.22
C ALA A 353 -4.61 40.71 5.98
N ASN A 354 -5.59 40.78 6.88
CA ASN A 354 -5.88 41.97 7.71
C ASN A 354 -5.33 41.86 9.14
N ASP A 355 -4.62 40.74 9.49
CA ASP A 355 -3.97 40.62 10.79
C ASP A 355 -2.69 41.46 10.84
N PRO A 356 -2.64 42.52 11.71
CA PRO A 356 -1.47 43.39 11.83
C PRO A 356 -0.21 42.66 12.32
N ASN A 357 -0.34 41.45 12.85
CA ASN A 357 0.75 40.58 13.31
C ASN A 357 1.21 39.59 12.24
N TYR A 358 0.52 39.51 11.10
CA TYR A 358 0.87 38.60 10.01
C TYR A 358 1.98 39.20 9.14
N ASN A 359 3.19 38.72 9.29
CA ASN A 359 4.40 39.21 8.58
C ASN A 359 4.63 38.53 7.20
N GLY A 360 3.60 38.00 6.55
CA GLY A 360 3.72 37.47 5.19
C GLY A 360 4.65 36.30 4.96
N GLY A 361 5.03 35.59 6.02
CA GLY A 361 5.92 34.42 5.92
C GLY A 361 7.38 34.74 5.51
N ALA A 362 7.77 36.01 5.54
CA ALA A 362 9.18 36.38 5.33
C ALA A 362 10.01 36.08 6.60
N ARG A 363 10.56 34.87 6.68
CA ARG A 363 11.78 34.51 7.42
C ARG A 363 12.63 33.58 6.58
#